data_a6208f56319a0be30e9b62592fec9cd0
#
_entry.id   a6208f56319a0be30e9b62592fec9cd0
#
_cell.length_a   1.000
_cell.length_b   1.000
_cell.length_c   1.000
_cell.angle_alpha   90.00
_cell.angle_beta   90.00
_cell.angle_gamma   90.00
#
_symmetry.space_group_name_H-M   'P 1'
#
loop_
_entity.id
_entity.type
_entity.pdbx_description
1 polymer ?
#
loop_
_entity_poly.entity_id
_entity_poly.type
_entity_poly.pdbx_seq_one_letter_code
_entity_poly.pdbx_strand_id
1 'polypeptide(L)'
;MLGLNLDLLQFCQKEVLQALTVLTNPSSYPILVHCTQGKDRSGITIMLVLFILLRLDTHEPDSEASIVKFNAIKHDYTLSGPGLSRIRDTMLPEVRSIGMDEDYLGAPPVVVDTVYRYLVEKYGGPEAYLDMVGFGPEKRETLRSMILV
;
A
#
# COMPACT_ATOMS: atom_id res chain seq x y z
N MET A 1 9.85 -11.61 1.75
CA MET A 1 9.25 -10.26 1.62
C MET A 1 7.93 -10.26 0.83
N LEU A 2 7.90 -10.66 -0.45
CA LEU A 2 6.68 -10.63 -1.28
C LEU A 2 5.50 -11.38 -0.65
N GLY A 3 5.72 -12.57 -0.08
CA GLY A 3 4.68 -13.35 0.59
C GLY A 3 3.95 -12.56 1.68
N LEU A 4 4.68 -11.87 2.55
CA LEU A 4 4.09 -11.10 3.65
C LEU A 4 3.09 -10.04 3.17
N ASN A 5 3.41 -9.31 2.12
CA ASN A 5 2.52 -8.28 1.57
C ASN A 5 1.23 -8.88 0.99
N LEU A 6 1.34 -10.03 0.33
CA LEU A 6 0.18 -10.74 -0.21
C LEU A 6 -0.66 -11.38 0.91
N ASP A 7 -0.02 -11.89 1.95
CA ASP A 7 -0.69 -12.44 3.14
C ASP A 7 -1.48 -11.35 3.89
N LEU A 8 -0.94 -10.14 4.01
CA LEU A 8 -1.67 -9.01 4.58
C LEU A 8 -2.96 -8.72 3.80
N LEU A 9 -2.91 -8.69 2.48
CA LEU A 9 -4.09 -8.49 1.64
C LEU A 9 -5.09 -9.63 1.75
N GLN A 10 -4.62 -10.86 1.93
CA GLN A 10 -5.46 -12.04 1.97
C GLN A 10 -6.10 -12.28 3.35
N PHE A 11 -5.36 -12.09 4.43
CA PHE A 11 -5.75 -12.52 5.76
C PHE A 11 -6.08 -11.36 6.72
N CYS A 12 -5.65 -10.13 6.41
CA CYS A 12 -5.88 -8.95 7.24
C CYS A 12 -6.90 -7.98 6.61
N GLN A 13 -7.91 -8.48 5.91
CA GLN A 13 -8.90 -7.67 5.17
C GLN A 13 -9.69 -6.74 6.09
N LYS A 14 -10.02 -7.20 7.30
CA LYS A 14 -10.74 -6.42 8.30
C LYS A 14 -9.90 -5.24 8.81
N GLU A 15 -8.63 -5.48 9.05
CA GLU A 15 -7.67 -4.46 9.48
C GLU A 15 -7.40 -3.44 8.36
N VAL A 16 -7.31 -3.91 7.11
CA VAL A 16 -7.22 -3.04 5.93
C VAL A 16 -8.43 -2.11 5.85
N LEU A 17 -9.65 -2.66 5.97
CA LEU A 17 -10.88 -1.85 5.99
C LEU A 17 -10.86 -0.82 7.12
N GLN A 18 -10.46 -1.22 8.33
CA GLN A 18 -10.38 -0.31 9.49
C GLN A 18 -9.39 0.82 9.24
N ALA A 19 -8.18 0.51 8.76
CA ALA A 19 -7.15 1.51 8.46
C ALA A 19 -7.62 2.52 7.41
N LEU A 20 -8.21 2.05 6.31
CA LEU A 20 -8.73 2.92 5.25
C LEU A 20 -9.93 3.76 5.75
N THR A 21 -10.78 3.20 6.62
CA THR A 21 -11.93 3.93 7.17
C THR A 21 -11.50 5.10 8.07
N VAL A 22 -10.40 4.96 8.82
CA VAL A 22 -9.85 6.08 9.60
C VAL A 22 -9.48 7.25 8.71
N LEU A 23 -8.96 6.98 7.50
CA LEU A 23 -8.56 8.01 6.54
C LEU A 23 -9.76 8.76 5.92
N THR A 24 -10.99 8.26 6.05
CA THR A 24 -12.20 8.97 5.58
C THR A 24 -12.83 9.88 6.64
N ASN A 25 -12.28 9.93 7.85
CA ASN A 25 -12.83 10.73 8.93
C ASN A 25 -12.06 12.06 9.10
N PRO A 26 -12.67 13.22 8.81
CA PRO A 26 -12.02 14.53 8.96
C PRO A 26 -11.45 14.79 10.36
N SER A 27 -12.12 14.28 11.40
CA SER A 27 -11.69 14.47 12.79
C SER A 27 -10.43 13.67 13.16
N SER A 28 -9.98 12.76 12.28
CA SER A 28 -8.76 11.98 12.48
C SER A 28 -7.49 12.74 12.05
N TYR A 29 -7.63 13.83 11.31
CA TYR A 29 -6.48 14.57 10.79
C TYR A 29 -5.92 15.59 11.79
N PRO A 30 -4.58 15.76 11.84
CA PRO A 30 -3.57 15.13 10.99
C PRO A 30 -3.31 13.65 11.37
N ILE A 31 -3.04 12.79 10.36
CA ILE A 31 -2.81 11.35 10.54
C ILE A 31 -1.34 11.00 10.25
N LEU A 32 -0.74 10.21 11.13
CA LEU A 32 0.53 9.54 10.91
C LEU A 32 0.29 8.05 10.66
N VAL A 33 0.64 7.56 9.48
CA VAL A 33 0.57 6.14 9.13
C VAL A 33 1.93 5.48 9.33
N HIS A 34 2.04 4.54 10.27
CA HIS A 34 3.29 3.84 10.55
C HIS A 34 3.08 2.38 10.94
N CYS A 35 4.12 1.59 10.80
CA CYS A 35 4.27 0.27 11.41
C CYS A 35 5.70 0.14 11.95
N THR A 36 6.20 -1.06 12.23
CA THR A 36 7.56 -1.23 12.76
C THR A 36 8.63 -0.66 11.81
N GLN A 37 8.57 -1.00 10.52
CA GLN A 37 9.53 -0.55 9.50
C GLN A 37 8.95 0.50 8.53
N GLY A 38 7.65 0.77 8.59
CA GLY A 38 6.97 1.74 7.73
C GLY A 38 6.74 1.31 6.28
N LYS A 39 7.17 0.11 5.87
CA LYS A 39 7.12 -0.35 4.46
C LYS A 39 6.10 -1.44 4.13
N ASP A 40 5.81 -2.35 5.08
CA ASP A 40 4.91 -3.49 4.80
C ASP A 40 3.46 -3.12 5.09
N ARG A 41 3.00 -3.12 6.35
CA ARG A 41 1.63 -2.74 6.71
C ARG A 41 1.29 -1.32 6.31
N SER A 42 2.16 -0.36 6.60
CA SER A 42 2.01 1.03 6.16
C SER A 42 2.08 1.14 4.64
N GLY A 43 3.03 0.44 4.00
CA GLY A 43 3.19 0.42 2.55
C GLY A 43 1.96 -0.11 1.83
N ILE A 44 1.35 -1.21 2.28
CA ILE A 44 0.09 -1.73 1.72
C ILE A 44 -1.04 -0.71 1.88
N THR A 45 -1.19 -0.08 3.04
CA THR A 45 -2.22 0.94 3.26
C THR A 45 -2.05 2.11 2.30
N ILE A 46 -0.84 2.64 2.17
CA ILE A 46 -0.55 3.76 1.26
C ILE A 46 -0.67 3.34 -0.21
N MET A 47 -0.21 2.13 -0.61
CA MET A 47 -0.42 1.63 -1.96
C MET A 47 -1.90 1.57 -2.33
N LEU A 48 -2.76 1.07 -1.44
CA LEU A 48 -4.20 1.01 -1.70
C LEU A 48 -4.81 2.41 -1.85
N VAL A 49 -4.40 3.39 -1.03
CA VAL A 49 -4.79 4.79 -1.18
C VAL A 49 -4.34 5.33 -2.54
N LEU A 50 -3.09 5.10 -2.92
CA LEU A 50 -2.55 5.57 -4.20
C LEU A 50 -3.21 4.87 -5.40
N PHE A 51 -3.60 3.59 -5.29
CA PHE A 51 -4.38 2.90 -6.31
C PHE A 51 -5.79 3.49 -6.47
N ILE A 52 -6.42 3.98 -5.39
CA ILE A 52 -7.67 4.73 -5.48
C ILE A 52 -7.50 6.02 -6.31
N LEU A 53 -6.33 6.68 -6.19
CA LEU A 53 -6.01 7.91 -6.93
C LEU A 53 -5.52 7.64 -8.37
N LEU A 54 -5.09 6.41 -8.66
CA LEU A 54 -4.60 6.01 -9.97
C LEU A 54 -5.69 6.09 -11.06
N ARG A 55 -7.00 6.05 -10.69
CA ARG A 55 -8.14 6.04 -11.61
C ARG A 55 -7.95 5.05 -12.76
N LEU A 56 -8.27 3.79 -12.47
CA LEU A 56 -8.17 2.69 -13.43
C LEU A 56 -9.33 2.66 -14.46
N ASP A 57 -9.98 3.79 -14.74
CA ASP A 57 -11.03 3.90 -15.78
C ASP A 57 -10.49 3.61 -17.18
N THR A 58 -9.19 3.52 -17.31
CA THR A 58 -8.50 3.08 -18.51
C THR A 58 -7.64 1.86 -18.18
N HIS A 59 -7.67 0.83 -19.00
CA HIS A 59 -6.85 -0.37 -18.85
C HIS A 59 -5.33 -0.09 -18.89
N GLU A 60 -4.92 1.18 -18.94
CA GLU A 60 -3.54 1.64 -18.91
C GLU A 60 -3.22 2.36 -17.61
N PRO A 61 -2.35 1.80 -16.74
CA PRO A 61 -2.01 2.36 -15.43
C PRO A 61 -1.35 3.76 -15.46
N ASP A 62 -0.84 4.19 -16.61
CA ASP A 62 -0.17 5.49 -16.80
C ASP A 62 -0.94 6.44 -17.74
N SER A 63 -2.27 6.27 -17.85
CA SER A 63 -3.09 7.17 -18.68
C SER A 63 -2.97 8.64 -18.23
N GLU A 64 -3.14 9.59 -19.15
CA GLU A 64 -3.12 11.02 -18.84
C GLU A 64 -4.23 11.44 -17.85
N ALA A 65 -5.31 10.68 -17.78
CA ALA A 65 -6.43 10.90 -16.86
C ALA A 65 -6.12 10.53 -15.40
N SER A 66 -5.04 9.77 -15.14
CA SER A 66 -4.67 9.36 -13.78
C SER A 66 -4.06 10.53 -13.00
N ILE A 67 -4.59 10.79 -11.79
CA ILE A 67 -4.06 11.79 -10.87
C ILE A 67 -2.67 11.40 -10.38
N VAL A 68 -2.49 10.09 -10.10
CA VAL A 68 -1.20 9.50 -9.70
C VAL A 68 -0.78 8.51 -10.77
N LYS A 69 0.47 8.57 -11.19
CA LYS A 69 1.05 7.61 -12.14
C LYS A 69 1.55 6.36 -11.42
N PHE A 70 1.45 5.19 -12.06
CA PHE A 70 1.89 3.93 -11.46
C PHE A 70 3.37 3.93 -11.08
N ASN A 71 4.22 4.56 -11.91
CA ASN A 71 5.64 4.73 -11.59
C ASN A 71 5.89 5.63 -10.37
N ALA A 72 5.00 6.60 -10.09
CA ALA A 72 5.07 7.41 -8.87
C ALA A 72 4.80 6.58 -7.62
N ILE A 73 3.87 5.62 -7.69
CA ILE A 73 3.59 4.68 -6.60
C ILE A 73 4.82 3.80 -6.30
N LYS A 74 5.48 3.31 -7.35
CA LYS A 74 6.74 2.57 -7.19
C LYS A 74 7.83 3.43 -6.56
N HIS A 75 7.95 4.66 -7.01
CA HIS A 75 8.93 5.60 -6.47
C HIS A 75 8.68 5.87 -4.98
N ASP A 76 7.43 6.18 -4.60
CA ASP A 76 7.04 6.39 -3.20
C ASP A 76 7.44 5.21 -2.31
N TYR A 77 7.09 4.00 -2.72
CA TYR A 77 7.45 2.79 -1.98
C TYR A 77 8.97 2.63 -1.79
N THR A 78 9.74 2.91 -2.85
CA THR A 78 11.21 2.76 -2.82
C THR A 78 11.91 3.76 -1.91
N LEU A 79 11.27 4.89 -1.56
CA LEU A 79 11.82 5.87 -0.61
C LEU A 79 12.03 5.29 0.79
N SER A 80 11.36 4.18 1.14
CA SER A 80 11.61 3.45 2.37
C SER A 80 13.03 2.84 2.42
N GLY A 81 13.62 2.50 1.28
CA GLY A 81 14.94 1.85 1.19
C GLY A 81 16.07 2.65 1.84
N PRO A 82 16.31 3.92 1.44
CA PRO A 82 17.35 4.77 2.06
C PRO A 82 17.16 4.99 3.56
N GLY A 83 15.90 5.06 4.05
CA GLY A 83 15.62 5.15 5.48
C GLY A 83 16.03 3.89 6.23
N LEU A 84 15.65 2.72 5.71
CA LEU A 84 15.95 1.42 6.30
C LEU A 84 17.45 1.09 6.24
N SER A 85 18.17 1.53 5.21
CA SER A 85 19.61 1.29 5.09
C SER A 85 20.41 1.89 6.24
N ARG A 86 19.96 3.03 6.81
CA ARG A 86 20.61 3.70 7.93
C ARG A 86 20.51 2.95 9.25
N ILE A 87 19.47 2.15 9.42
CA ILE A 87 19.19 1.38 10.64
C ILE A 87 19.39 -0.11 10.44
N ARG A 88 19.94 -0.52 9.29
CA ARG A 88 20.09 -1.91 8.88
C ARG A 88 20.80 -2.76 9.93
N ASP A 89 21.95 -2.32 10.40
CA ASP A 89 22.77 -3.09 11.35
C ASP A 89 22.04 -3.30 12.68
N THR A 90 21.21 -2.33 13.08
CA THR A 90 20.40 -2.42 14.29
C THR A 90 19.20 -3.39 14.11
N MET A 91 18.61 -3.40 12.92
CA MET A 91 17.41 -4.21 12.63
C MET A 91 17.73 -5.67 12.23
N LEU A 92 18.93 -5.90 11.68
CA LEU A 92 19.29 -7.20 11.13
C LEU A 92 19.23 -8.36 12.14
N PRO A 93 19.66 -8.22 13.42
CA PRO A 93 19.50 -9.28 14.40
C PRO A 93 18.03 -9.67 14.66
N GLU A 94 17.13 -8.68 14.71
CA GLU A 94 15.70 -8.89 14.89
C GLU A 94 15.09 -9.61 13.68
N VAL A 95 15.43 -9.16 12.46
CA VAL A 95 14.97 -9.77 11.20
C VAL A 95 15.40 -11.24 11.12
N ARG A 96 16.64 -11.54 11.48
CA ARG A 96 17.15 -12.92 11.52
C ARG A 96 16.46 -13.76 12.59
N SER A 97 16.11 -13.20 13.74
CA SER A 97 15.44 -13.92 14.83
C SER A 97 14.05 -14.42 14.44
N ILE A 98 13.38 -13.75 13.48
CA ILE A 98 12.08 -14.15 12.94
C ILE A 98 12.19 -14.99 11.65
N GLY A 99 13.41 -15.47 11.32
CA GLY A 99 13.67 -16.34 10.17
C GLY A 99 13.69 -15.63 8.81
N MET A 100 13.84 -14.31 8.79
CA MET A 100 13.97 -13.52 7.57
C MET A 100 15.44 -13.20 7.27
N ASP A 101 15.74 -12.95 6.01
CA ASP A 101 17.06 -12.52 5.53
C ASP A 101 17.18 -11.01 5.35
N GLU A 102 18.35 -10.56 4.91
CA GLU A 102 18.64 -9.14 4.70
C GLU A 102 17.76 -8.48 3.64
N ASP A 103 17.28 -9.24 2.66
CA ASP A 103 16.39 -8.74 1.61
C ASP A 103 15.07 -8.22 2.18
N TYR A 104 14.70 -8.70 3.37
CA TYR A 104 13.54 -8.19 4.09
C TYR A 104 13.66 -6.71 4.45
N LEU A 105 14.86 -6.16 4.61
CA LEU A 105 15.09 -4.74 4.89
C LEU A 105 15.06 -3.84 3.64
N GLY A 106 14.94 -4.42 2.45
CA GLY A 106 14.83 -3.67 1.21
C GLY A 106 13.40 -3.18 0.93
N ALA A 107 13.28 -2.26 -0.03
CA ALA A 107 12.02 -1.79 -0.59
C ALA A 107 12.10 -1.77 -2.14
N PRO A 108 12.25 -2.93 -2.80
CA PRO A 108 12.41 -2.96 -4.25
C PRO A 108 11.07 -2.66 -4.96
N PRO A 109 11.09 -1.95 -6.09
CA PRO A 109 9.87 -1.53 -6.82
C PRO A 109 9.01 -2.71 -7.27
N VAL A 110 9.60 -3.90 -7.48
CA VAL A 110 8.89 -5.13 -7.86
C VAL A 110 7.81 -5.53 -6.85
N VAL A 111 7.88 -5.07 -5.60
CA VAL A 111 6.83 -5.30 -4.60
C VAL A 111 5.51 -4.68 -5.06
N VAL A 112 5.54 -3.45 -5.55
CA VAL A 112 4.35 -2.75 -6.06
C VAL A 112 3.77 -3.47 -7.27
N ASP A 113 4.63 -3.88 -8.23
CA ASP A 113 4.19 -4.66 -9.40
C ASP A 113 3.51 -5.97 -8.98
N THR A 114 4.08 -6.66 -8.00
CA THR A 114 3.56 -7.94 -7.53
C THR A 114 2.23 -7.78 -6.78
N VAL A 115 2.12 -6.76 -5.93
CA VAL A 115 0.87 -6.42 -5.22
C VAL A 115 -0.22 -6.08 -6.23
N TYR A 116 0.07 -5.21 -7.19
CA TYR A 116 -0.90 -4.82 -8.22
C TYR A 116 -1.37 -6.03 -9.05
N ARG A 117 -0.42 -6.82 -9.57
CA ARG A 117 -0.72 -8.03 -10.33
C ARG A 117 -1.57 -9.03 -9.53
N TYR A 118 -1.24 -9.26 -8.27
CA TYR A 118 -2.01 -10.13 -7.38
C TYR A 118 -3.45 -9.64 -7.21
N LEU A 119 -3.66 -8.33 -7.04
CA LEU A 119 -5.00 -7.74 -6.96
C LEU A 119 -5.78 -7.95 -8.25
N VAL A 120 -5.14 -7.77 -9.41
CA VAL A 120 -5.76 -8.00 -10.71
C VAL A 120 -6.13 -9.46 -10.92
N GLU A 121 -5.17 -10.38 -10.72
CA GLU A 121 -5.36 -11.81 -10.99
C GLU A 121 -6.35 -12.46 -10.05
N LYS A 122 -6.34 -12.09 -8.78
CA LYS A 122 -7.17 -12.75 -7.76
C LYS A 122 -8.53 -12.10 -7.56
N TYR A 123 -8.63 -10.79 -7.66
CA TYR A 123 -9.83 -10.03 -7.32
C TYR A 123 -10.42 -9.25 -8.49
N GLY A 124 -9.74 -9.14 -9.61
CA GLY A 124 -10.18 -8.34 -10.76
C GLY A 124 -9.70 -6.88 -10.71
N GLY A 125 -8.83 -6.55 -9.75
CA GLY A 125 -8.20 -5.23 -9.61
C GLY A 125 -8.29 -4.65 -8.21
N PRO A 126 -7.57 -3.54 -7.96
CA PRO A 126 -7.59 -2.86 -6.66
C PRO A 126 -8.99 -2.42 -6.22
N GLU A 127 -9.81 -1.89 -7.12
CA GLU A 127 -11.17 -1.44 -6.78
C GLU A 127 -12.08 -2.62 -6.41
N ALA A 128 -12.03 -3.73 -7.17
CA ALA A 128 -12.79 -4.93 -6.85
C ALA A 128 -12.37 -5.54 -5.51
N TYR A 129 -11.07 -5.51 -5.18
CA TYR A 129 -10.58 -5.87 -3.85
C TYR A 129 -11.17 -4.97 -2.76
N LEU A 130 -11.16 -3.66 -2.97
CA LEU A 130 -11.70 -2.68 -2.03
C LEU A 130 -13.21 -2.86 -1.82
N ASP A 131 -13.95 -3.15 -2.88
CA ASP A 131 -15.39 -3.48 -2.78
C ASP A 131 -15.62 -4.73 -1.94
N MET A 132 -14.84 -5.78 -2.20
CA MET A 132 -14.91 -7.05 -1.49
C MET A 132 -14.63 -6.89 0.01
N VAL A 133 -13.67 -6.05 0.41
CA VAL A 133 -13.39 -5.79 1.84
C VAL A 133 -14.36 -4.81 2.49
N GLY A 134 -15.30 -4.22 1.74
CA GLY A 134 -16.31 -3.28 2.25
C GLY A 134 -15.89 -1.80 2.21
N PHE A 135 -14.84 -1.47 1.44
CA PHE A 135 -14.43 -0.09 1.15
C PHE A 135 -14.94 0.32 -0.24
N GLY A 136 -16.27 0.42 -0.37
CA GLY A 136 -16.98 0.66 -1.61
C GLY A 136 -16.80 2.06 -2.20
N PRO A 137 -17.48 2.33 -3.35
CA PRO A 137 -17.30 3.57 -4.13
C PRO A 137 -17.49 4.85 -3.32
N GLU A 138 -18.49 4.91 -2.45
CA GLU A 138 -18.76 6.09 -1.63
C GLU A 138 -17.61 6.42 -0.69
N LYS A 139 -17.03 5.41 -0.03
CA LYS A 139 -15.86 5.61 0.84
C LYS A 139 -14.63 6.03 0.05
N ARG A 140 -14.44 5.46 -1.15
CA ARG A 140 -13.34 5.84 -2.04
C ARG A 140 -13.47 7.30 -2.49
N GLU A 141 -14.68 7.75 -2.82
CA GLU A 141 -14.91 9.15 -3.19
C GLU A 141 -14.72 10.10 -2.00
N THR A 142 -15.19 9.73 -0.82
CA THR A 142 -14.90 10.48 0.41
C THR A 142 -13.39 10.61 0.63
N LEU A 143 -12.63 9.52 0.49
CA LEU A 143 -11.19 9.55 0.63
C LEU A 143 -10.52 10.45 -0.42
N ARG A 144 -10.93 10.37 -1.69
CA ARG A 144 -10.43 11.26 -2.75
C ARG A 144 -10.64 12.72 -2.40
N SER A 145 -11.85 13.09 -1.98
CA SER A 145 -12.18 14.48 -1.62
C SER A 145 -11.39 15.00 -0.42
N MET A 146 -10.91 14.13 0.45
CA MET A 146 -10.10 14.50 1.61
C MET A 146 -8.61 14.67 1.30
N ILE A 147 -8.12 13.97 0.29
CA ILE A 147 -6.68 13.98 -0.07
C ILE A 147 -6.40 14.99 -1.17
N LEU A 148 -7.37 15.26 -2.05
CA LEU A 148 -7.22 16.13 -3.22
C LEU A 148 -7.76 17.56 -2.93
N VAL A 149 -7.41 18.12 -1.81
CA VAL A 149 -7.77 19.51 -1.44
C VAL A 149 -6.94 20.52 -2.21
#